data_f704b0caa2ef8fcab03e3f6bbd89fd0f
#
_entry.id   f704b0caa2ef8fcab03e3f6bbd89fd0f
#
_cell.length_a   1.000
_cell.length_b   1.000
_cell.length_c   1.000
_cell.angle_alpha   90.00
_cell.angle_beta   90.00
_cell.angle_gamma   90.00
#
_symmetry.space_group_name_H-M   'P 1'
#
loop_
_entity.id
_entity.type
_entity.pdbx_description
1 polymer ?
#
loop_
_entity_poly.entity_id
_entity_poly.type
_entity_poly.pdbx_seq_one_letter_code
_entity_poly.pdbx_strand_id
1 'polypeptide(L)'
;MKKPLLAVLGLFLVFTLCFAAGCTAGPNLFKNSPGVDGSVAGFWLGLWHGFILPFAFAVSLFSDKVTIYEVHNVGTWYNFGFLVGAAMVWGGGGASARRR
;
A
#
# COMPACT_ATOMS: atom_id res chain seq x y z
N MET A 1 16.92 12.41 25.85
CA MET A 1 17.74 12.28 24.64
C MET A 1 18.03 10.84 24.26
N LYS A 2 18.51 10.05 25.22
CA LYS A 2 18.87 8.65 24.90
C LYS A 2 17.67 7.77 24.60
N LYS A 3 16.54 8.02 25.26
CA LYS A 3 15.34 7.18 25.04
C LYS A 3 14.81 7.26 23.61
N PRO A 4 14.68 8.44 22.99
CA PRO A 4 14.24 8.49 21.58
C PRO A 4 15.23 7.81 20.64
N LEU A 5 16.54 7.95 20.91
CA LEU A 5 17.55 7.30 20.09
C LEU A 5 17.45 5.79 20.18
N LEU A 6 17.30 5.27 21.40
CA LEU A 6 17.16 3.83 21.60
C LEU A 6 15.89 3.30 20.95
N ALA A 7 14.80 4.08 20.99
CA ALA A 7 13.56 3.69 20.34
C ALA A 7 13.73 3.61 18.83
N VAL A 8 14.41 4.59 18.24
CA VAL A 8 14.65 4.60 16.80
C VAL A 8 15.53 3.42 16.39
N LEU A 9 16.60 3.15 17.15
CA LEU A 9 17.48 2.03 16.86
C LEU A 9 16.76 0.69 16.99
N GLY A 10 15.91 0.56 18.01
CA GLY A 10 15.13 -0.64 18.20
C GLY A 10 14.15 -0.87 17.08
N LEU A 11 13.47 0.20 16.66
CA LEU A 11 12.53 0.13 15.54
C LEU A 11 13.25 -0.26 14.26
N PHE A 12 14.42 0.34 14.01
CA PHE A 12 15.21 0.02 12.83
C PHE A 12 15.64 -1.45 12.84
N LEU A 13 16.06 -1.95 14.00
CA LEU A 13 16.48 -3.35 14.14
C LEU A 13 15.30 -4.29 13.86
N VAL A 14 14.14 -4.01 14.45
CA VAL A 14 12.94 -4.84 14.22
C VAL A 14 12.56 -4.85 12.75
N PHE A 15 12.59 -3.68 12.10
CA PHE A 15 12.27 -3.58 10.69
C PHE A 15 13.24 -4.41 9.84
N THR A 16 14.56 -4.31 10.16
CA THR A 16 15.57 -5.06 9.43
C THR A 16 15.39 -6.56 9.58
N LEU A 17 15.09 -7.03 10.79
CA LEU A 17 14.86 -8.44 11.04
C LEU A 17 13.62 -8.94 10.32
N CYS A 18 12.55 -8.16 10.33
CA CYS A 18 11.32 -8.52 9.62
C CYS A 18 11.56 -8.60 8.12
N PHE A 19 12.32 -7.65 7.57
CA PHE A 19 12.62 -7.65 6.15
C PHE A 19 13.44 -8.89 5.77
N ALA A 20 14.46 -9.21 6.57
CA ALA A 20 15.31 -10.38 6.32
C ALA A 20 14.53 -11.69 6.43
N ALA A 21 13.54 -11.73 7.32
CA ALA A 21 12.75 -12.93 7.54
C ALA A 21 11.57 -13.05 6.57
N GLY A 22 11.40 -12.08 5.67
CA GLY A 22 10.31 -12.12 4.70
C GLY A 22 8.98 -11.63 5.22
N CYS A 23 8.97 -10.86 6.31
CA CYS A 23 7.73 -10.28 6.85
C CYS A 23 7.16 -9.18 5.98
N THR A 24 7.97 -8.58 5.11
CA THR A 24 7.50 -7.59 4.16
C THR A 24 7.21 -8.25 2.82
N ALA A 25 6.33 -7.65 2.04
CA ALA A 25 6.05 -8.13 0.70
C ALA A 25 7.30 -8.05 -0.15
N GLY A 26 7.50 -9.07 -0.97
CA GLY A 26 8.65 -9.12 -1.86
C GLY A 26 8.50 -8.20 -3.06
N PRO A 27 9.48 -8.23 -3.98
CA PRO A 27 9.44 -7.38 -5.16
C PRO A 27 8.29 -7.76 -6.09
N ASN A 28 7.78 -6.76 -6.81
CA ASN A 28 6.74 -6.98 -7.79
C ASN A 28 7.36 -7.31 -9.14
N LEU A 29 7.21 -8.55 -9.57
CA LEU A 29 7.78 -9.01 -10.83
C LEU A 29 7.11 -8.38 -12.05
N PHE A 30 5.94 -7.81 -11.88
CA PHE A 30 5.19 -7.17 -12.96
C PHE A 30 5.35 -5.66 -12.99
N LYS A 31 6.29 -5.14 -12.21
CA LYS A 31 6.58 -3.71 -12.22
C LYS A 31 6.93 -3.24 -13.63
N ASN A 32 6.29 -2.17 -14.08
CA ASN A 32 6.44 -1.61 -15.41
C ASN A 32 6.03 -2.55 -16.54
N SER A 33 5.35 -3.65 -16.23
CA SER A 33 4.78 -4.55 -17.22
C SER A 33 3.34 -4.15 -17.52
N PRO A 34 2.94 -4.09 -18.81
CA PRO A 34 1.55 -3.75 -19.13
C PRO A 34 0.58 -4.80 -18.63
N GLY A 35 -0.60 -4.35 -18.17
CA GLY A 35 -1.66 -5.26 -17.78
C GLY A 35 -2.48 -5.74 -18.98
N VAL A 36 -3.65 -6.29 -18.67
CA VAL A 36 -4.53 -6.85 -19.71
C VAL A 36 -4.94 -5.80 -20.73
N ASP A 37 -5.13 -4.57 -20.28
CA ASP A 37 -5.52 -3.45 -21.16
C ASP A 37 -4.32 -2.79 -21.84
N GLY A 38 -3.11 -3.31 -21.65
CA GLY A 38 -1.93 -2.78 -22.28
C GLY A 38 -1.31 -1.57 -21.57
N SER A 39 -1.86 -1.17 -20.44
CA SER A 39 -1.37 0.00 -19.70
C SER A 39 -0.68 -0.41 -18.41
N VAL A 40 0.15 0.50 -17.89
CA VAL A 40 0.83 0.34 -16.61
C VAL A 40 0.25 1.36 -15.64
N ALA A 41 -0.25 0.89 -14.50
CA ALA A 41 -0.89 1.76 -13.54
C ALA A 41 0.12 2.70 -12.87
N GLY A 42 -0.19 3.99 -12.89
CA GLY A 42 0.66 5.01 -12.31
C GLY A 42 0.09 5.55 -11.00
N PHE A 43 0.54 6.75 -10.63
CA PHE A 43 0.14 7.37 -9.37
C PHE A 43 -1.38 7.51 -9.25
N TRP A 44 -2.02 8.02 -10.29
CA TRP A 44 -3.46 8.32 -10.21
C TRP A 44 -4.30 7.05 -10.07
N LEU A 45 -3.92 5.98 -10.76
CA LEU A 45 -4.61 4.72 -10.58
C LEU A 45 -4.33 4.13 -9.21
N GLY A 46 -3.11 4.32 -8.70
CA GLY A 46 -2.80 3.91 -7.33
C GLY A 46 -3.69 4.63 -6.34
N LEU A 47 -3.82 5.95 -6.50
CA LEU A 47 -4.69 6.75 -5.64
C LEU A 47 -6.13 6.23 -5.67
N TRP A 48 -6.65 5.96 -6.85
CA TRP A 48 -8.00 5.43 -7.01
C TRP A 48 -8.15 4.06 -6.37
N HIS A 49 -7.19 3.16 -6.62
CA HIS A 49 -7.26 1.81 -6.07
C HIS A 49 -7.20 1.83 -4.54
N GLY A 50 -6.38 2.70 -3.97
CA GLY A 50 -6.33 2.86 -2.53
C GLY A 50 -7.62 3.43 -1.97
N PHE A 51 -8.23 4.37 -2.69
CA PHE A 51 -9.49 4.98 -2.28
C PHE A 51 -10.63 3.95 -2.23
N ILE A 52 -10.69 3.05 -3.21
CA ILE A 52 -11.76 2.05 -3.28
C ILE A 52 -11.37 0.72 -2.60
N LEU A 53 -10.28 0.71 -1.86
CA LEU A 53 -9.74 -0.50 -1.24
C LEU A 53 -10.80 -1.37 -0.54
N PRO A 54 -11.66 -0.85 0.35
CA PRO A 54 -12.62 -1.70 1.03
C PRO A 54 -13.64 -2.32 0.07
N PHE A 55 -14.02 -1.58 -0.97
CA PHE A 55 -14.97 -2.10 -1.95
C PHE A 55 -14.31 -3.15 -2.84
N ALA A 56 -13.07 -2.90 -3.26
CA ALA A 56 -12.32 -3.86 -4.06
C ALA A 56 -12.11 -5.16 -3.28
N PHE A 57 -11.81 -5.06 -2.00
CA PHE A 57 -11.66 -6.23 -1.16
C PHE A 57 -12.97 -7.04 -1.09
N ALA A 58 -14.09 -6.35 -0.88
CA ALA A 58 -15.38 -7.03 -0.81
C ALA A 58 -15.68 -7.77 -2.12
N VAL A 59 -15.40 -7.14 -3.26
CA VAL A 59 -15.62 -7.76 -4.55
C VAL A 59 -14.66 -8.94 -4.74
N SER A 60 -13.43 -8.82 -4.26
CA SER A 60 -12.43 -9.88 -4.42
C SER A 60 -12.80 -11.17 -3.70
N LEU A 61 -13.68 -11.09 -2.70
CA LEU A 61 -14.17 -12.28 -2.01
C LEU A 61 -15.04 -13.15 -2.92
N PHE A 62 -15.64 -12.56 -3.95
CA PHE A 62 -16.57 -13.23 -4.83
C PHE A 62 -16.07 -13.34 -6.27
N SER A 63 -14.96 -12.73 -6.61
CA SER A 63 -14.43 -12.73 -7.96
C SER A 63 -12.92 -12.83 -7.96
N ASP A 64 -12.38 -13.81 -8.69
CA ASP A 64 -10.93 -13.98 -8.83
C ASP A 64 -10.33 -12.96 -9.79
N LYS A 65 -11.16 -12.19 -10.48
CA LYS A 65 -10.70 -11.21 -11.47
C LYS A 65 -10.40 -9.85 -10.86
N VAL A 66 -10.75 -9.66 -9.58
CA VAL A 66 -10.57 -8.38 -8.89
C VAL A 66 -9.66 -8.59 -7.69
N THR A 67 -8.62 -7.76 -7.59
CA THR A 67 -7.75 -7.73 -6.43
C THR A 67 -7.78 -6.33 -5.83
N ILE A 68 -7.12 -6.16 -4.68
CA ILE A 68 -7.16 -4.88 -3.99
C ILE A 68 -6.23 -3.84 -4.61
N TYR A 69 -5.28 -4.25 -5.44
CA TYR A 69 -4.39 -3.31 -6.12
C TYR A 69 -3.92 -3.92 -7.44
N GLU A 70 -3.34 -3.08 -8.30
CA GLU A 70 -2.87 -3.52 -9.61
C GLU A 70 -1.39 -3.87 -9.54
N VAL A 71 -1.03 -5.10 -9.97
CA VAL A 71 0.37 -5.52 -9.96
C VAL A 71 1.15 -4.96 -11.15
N HIS A 72 0.47 -4.66 -12.26
CA HIS A 72 1.09 -4.08 -13.43
C HIS A 72 1.16 -2.56 -13.25
N ASN A 73 2.13 -2.11 -12.46
CA ASN A 73 2.22 -0.70 -12.07
C ASN A 73 3.65 -0.19 -12.20
N VAL A 74 3.80 1.13 -12.06
CA VAL A 74 5.10 1.78 -12.22
C VAL A 74 5.97 1.67 -10.97
N GLY A 75 5.48 1.05 -9.91
CA GLY A 75 6.27 0.85 -8.70
C GLY A 75 6.04 1.94 -7.67
N THR A 76 7.10 2.69 -7.34
CA THR A 76 7.06 3.63 -6.23
C THR A 76 5.92 4.66 -6.31
N TRP A 77 5.70 5.23 -7.49
CA TRP A 77 4.64 6.23 -7.64
C TRP A 77 3.25 5.63 -7.47
N TYR A 78 3.04 4.42 -7.99
CA TYR A 78 1.78 3.71 -7.77
C TYR A 78 1.60 3.42 -6.27
N ASN A 79 2.65 2.91 -5.64
CA ASN A 79 2.60 2.58 -4.22
C ASN A 79 2.29 3.81 -3.37
N PHE A 80 2.90 4.94 -3.71
CA PHE A 80 2.65 6.19 -3.01
C PHE A 80 1.20 6.63 -3.18
N GLY A 81 0.71 6.58 -4.42
CA GLY A 81 -0.69 6.91 -4.69
C GLY A 81 -1.65 6.01 -3.94
N PHE A 82 -1.36 4.71 -3.95
CA PHE A 82 -2.18 3.74 -3.25
C PHE A 82 -2.23 4.04 -1.74
N LEU A 83 -1.08 4.35 -1.17
CA LEU A 83 -1.00 4.70 0.25
C LEU A 83 -1.82 5.95 0.56
N VAL A 84 -1.69 6.98 -0.27
CA VAL A 84 -2.43 8.23 -0.07
C VAL A 84 -3.93 7.97 -0.19
N GLY A 85 -4.35 7.22 -1.19
CA GLY A 85 -5.76 6.91 -1.39
C GLY A 85 -6.35 6.15 -0.22
N ALA A 86 -5.63 5.13 0.25
CA ALA A 86 -6.08 4.36 1.41
C ALA A 86 -6.14 5.24 2.66
N ALA A 87 -5.16 6.13 2.84
CA ALA A 87 -5.13 7.02 3.99
C ALA A 87 -6.28 8.03 3.98
N MET A 88 -6.73 8.46 2.80
CA MET A 88 -7.86 9.37 2.70
C MET A 88 -9.14 8.73 3.25
N VAL A 89 -9.30 7.43 3.04
CA VAL A 89 -10.48 6.70 3.52
C VAL A 89 -10.34 6.36 5.00
N TRP A 90 -9.23 5.74 5.38
CA TRP A 90 -9.05 5.22 6.74
C TRP A 90 -8.49 6.26 7.69
N GLY A 91 -7.47 7.00 7.21
CA GLY A 91 -6.84 8.04 8.03
C GLY A 91 -7.75 9.21 8.29
N GLY A 92 -8.48 9.64 7.26
CA GLY A 92 -9.42 10.75 7.40
C GLY A 92 -10.51 10.45 8.40
N GLY A 93 -11.06 9.23 8.36
CA GLY A 93 -12.07 8.81 9.32
C GLY A 93 -11.54 8.80 10.74
N GLY A 94 -10.32 8.29 10.92
CA GLY A 94 -9.68 8.27 12.23
C GLY A 94 -9.42 9.68 12.76
N ALA A 95 -8.94 10.56 11.90
CA ALA A 95 -8.69 11.95 12.28
C ALA A 95 -9.98 12.66 12.67
N SER A 96 -11.05 12.44 11.92
CA SER A 96 -12.35 13.02 12.25
C SER A 96 -12.86 12.55 13.59
N ALA A 97 -12.77 11.26 13.86
CA ALA A 97 -13.22 10.70 15.13
C ALA A 97 -12.43 11.29 16.31
N ARG A 98 -11.14 11.49 16.13
CA ARG A 98 -10.29 12.00 17.19
C ARG A 98 -10.55 13.49 17.51
N ARG A 99 -11.09 14.21 16.58
CA ARG A 99 -11.40 15.64 16.79
C ARG A 99 -12.61 15.85 17.67
N ARG A 100 -13.38 14.85 17.85
CA ARG A 100 -14.55 14.94 18.72
C ARG A 100 -14.19 14.66 20.16
#